data_47b4cd007290fe7cd3783d46cd294d8b
#
_entry.id   47b4cd007290fe7cd3783d46cd294d8b
#
_cell.length_a   1.000
_cell.length_b   1.000
_cell.length_c   1.000
_cell.angle_alpha   90.00
_cell.angle_beta   90.00
_cell.angle_gamma   90.00
#
_symmetry.space_group_name_H-M   'P 1'
#
loop_
_entity.id
_entity.type
_entity.pdbx_description
1 polymer ?
#
loop_
_entity_poly.entity_id
_entity_poly.type
_entity_poly.pdbx_seq_one_letter_code
_entity_poly.pdbx_strand_id
1 'polypeptide(L)'
;MKRIIAITLAATFAFPMQANAKSSFDDLVLAEHFYYRLAQCETGQKWNHETPSYTSAFGIARGVWERYSHSTRASRRTPRQQAIVVDRIAFTGFHDGDTYYPPVGPWGWGAVKTQNCMNLQKYICKSRKPIVQRWKRKCSGGTK
;
A
#
# COMPACT_ATOMS: atom_id res chain seq x y z
N MET A 1 -43.51 -21.39 55.83
CA MET A 1 -43.45 -20.97 54.41
C MET A 1 -42.20 -20.18 54.26
N LYS A 2 -41.15 -20.76 53.65
CA LYS A 2 -39.84 -20.09 53.37
C LYS A 2 -39.83 -19.61 51.93
N ARG A 3 -39.78 -18.30 51.75
CA ARG A 3 -39.67 -17.69 50.39
C ARG A 3 -38.18 -17.66 49.97
N ILE A 4 -37.86 -18.38 48.91
CA ILE A 4 -36.53 -18.36 48.29
C ILE A 4 -36.55 -17.23 47.25
N ILE A 5 -35.71 -16.22 47.47
CA ILE A 5 -35.51 -15.14 46.50
C ILE A 5 -34.34 -15.57 45.59
N ALA A 6 -34.63 -15.85 44.33
CA ALA A 6 -33.63 -16.11 43.33
C ALA A 6 -33.06 -14.77 42.81
N ILE A 7 -31.80 -14.52 43.10
CA ILE A 7 -31.07 -13.37 42.55
C ILE A 7 -30.44 -13.80 41.22
N THR A 8 -31.00 -13.31 40.11
CA THR A 8 -30.45 -13.52 38.78
C THR A 8 -29.31 -12.52 38.55
N LEU A 9 -28.07 -13.00 38.58
CA LEU A 9 -26.91 -12.20 38.18
C LEU A 9 -26.89 -12.12 36.64
N ALA A 10 -27.21 -10.97 36.09
CA ALA A 10 -27.00 -10.67 34.68
C ALA A 10 -25.52 -10.32 34.44
N ALA A 11 -24.77 -11.28 33.92
CA ALA A 11 -23.40 -11.04 33.48
C ALA A 11 -23.42 -10.24 32.14
N THR A 12 -23.16 -8.95 32.21
CA THR A 12 -22.93 -8.10 31.06
C THR A 12 -21.58 -8.44 30.49
N PHE A 13 -21.54 -9.22 29.40
CA PHE A 13 -20.34 -9.40 28.59
C PHE A 13 -20.10 -8.11 27.84
N ALA A 14 -19.21 -7.28 28.37
CA ALA A 14 -18.60 -6.19 27.60
C ALA A 14 -17.64 -6.81 26.58
N PHE A 15 -18.11 -6.95 25.35
CA PHE A 15 -17.21 -7.26 24.23
C PHE A 15 -16.23 -6.08 24.07
N PRO A 16 -14.91 -6.32 24.12
CA PRO A 16 -13.98 -5.25 23.79
C PRO A 16 -14.24 -4.87 22.34
N MET A 17 -14.73 -3.65 22.12
CA MET A 17 -14.69 -3.06 20.79
C MET A 17 -13.23 -3.09 20.33
N GLN A 18 -12.90 -4.03 19.45
CA GLN A 18 -11.67 -3.97 18.69
C GLN A 18 -11.69 -2.63 17.95
N ALA A 19 -10.93 -1.70 18.46
CA ALA A 19 -10.60 -0.50 17.73
C ALA A 19 -9.96 -0.98 16.41
N ASN A 20 -10.73 -0.94 15.33
CA ASN A 20 -10.19 -1.12 14.00
C ASN A 20 -9.05 -0.10 13.86
N ALA A 21 -7.82 -0.57 13.97
CA ALA A 21 -6.65 0.23 13.69
C ALA A 21 -6.86 0.75 12.26
N LYS A 22 -7.33 1.96 12.13
CA LYS A 22 -7.37 2.69 10.87
C LYS A 22 -5.94 2.74 10.42
N SER A 23 -5.56 1.87 9.48
CA SER A 23 -4.30 2.01 8.75
C SER A 23 -4.29 3.42 8.18
N SER A 24 -3.52 4.29 8.82
CA SER A 24 -3.47 5.69 8.43
C SER A 24 -2.47 5.83 7.28
N PHE A 25 -2.69 6.76 6.37
CA PHE A 25 -1.66 7.09 5.38
C PHE A 25 -0.35 7.50 6.02
N ASP A 26 -0.40 7.88 7.31
CA ASP A 26 0.79 8.18 8.10
C ASP A 26 1.71 6.96 8.27
N ASP A 27 1.16 5.74 8.13
CA ASP A 27 1.92 4.49 8.13
C ASP A 27 2.64 4.23 6.82
N LEU A 28 2.27 4.93 5.73
CA LEU A 28 2.96 4.81 4.45
C LEU A 28 4.36 5.42 4.53
N VAL A 29 5.32 4.74 3.92
CA VAL A 29 6.71 5.18 3.86
C VAL A 29 6.86 6.46 3.02
N LEU A 30 6.07 6.57 1.95
CA LEU A 30 5.99 7.74 1.08
C LEU A 30 4.68 8.50 1.32
N ALA A 31 4.70 9.80 1.00
CA ALA A 31 3.53 10.63 1.14
C ALA A 31 2.43 10.25 0.13
N GLU A 32 1.18 10.43 0.53
CA GLU A 32 -0.01 10.11 -0.26
C GLU A 32 0.03 10.68 -1.68
N HIS A 33 0.41 11.94 -1.82
CA HIS A 33 0.50 12.58 -3.13
C HIS A 33 1.53 11.95 -4.06
N PHE A 34 2.55 11.25 -3.54
CA PHE A 34 3.45 10.45 -4.38
C PHE A 34 2.68 9.33 -5.09
N TYR A 35 1.84 8.60 -4.35
CA TYR A 35 1.07 7.49 -4.91
C TYR A 35 0.02 7.95 -5.92
N TYR A 36 -0.65 9.07 -5.67
CA TYR A 36 -1.58 9.66 -6.67
C TYR A 36 -0.86 10.03 -7.96
N ARG A 37 0.34 10.61 -7.87
CA ARG A 37 1.16 10.92 -9.05
C ARG A 37 1.67 9.66 -9.74
N LEU A 38 2.09 8.64 -9.00
CA LEU A 38 2.49 7.37 -9.56
C LEU A 38 1.33 6.72 -10.32
N ALA A 39 0.15 6.66 -9.74
CA ALA A 39 -1.05 6.16 -10.41
C ALA A 39 -1.39 6.96 -11.68
N GLN A 40 -1.20 8.30 -11.66
CA GLN A 40 -1.37 9.13 -12.85
C GLN A 40 -0.39 8.73 -13.95
N CYS A 41 0.86 8.45 -13.60
CA CYS A 41 1.89 8.07 -14.57
C CYS A 41 1.69 6.65 -15.13
N GLU A 42 1.21 5.71 -14.34
CA GLU A 42 1.09 4.30 -14.74
C GLU A 42 -0.20 4.04 -15.54
N THR A 43 -1.33 4.61 -15.13
CA THR A 43 -2.62 4.29 -15.74
C THR A 43 -3.55 5.50 -15.96
N GLY A 44 -3.07 6.73 -15.73
CA GLY A 44 -3.92 7.93 -15.74
C GLY A 44 -4.91 7.95 -14.58
N GLN A 45 -4.51 7.48 -13.39
CA GLN A 45 -5.36 7.36 -12.19
C GLN A 45 -6.62 6.50 -12.36
N LYS A 46 -6.58 5.50 -13.21
CA LYS A 46 -7.70 4.57 -13.38
C LYS A 46 -7.77 3.61 -12.18
N TRP A 47 -8.39 4.03 -11.08
CA TRP A 47 -8.50 3.24 -9.83
C TRP A 47 -9.29 1.94 -10.00
N ASN A 48 -10.08 1.82 -11.04
CA ASN A 48 -10.80 0.61 -11.45
C ASN A 48 -10.11 -0.15 -12.58
N HIS A 49 -8.82 0.12 -12.82
CA HIS A 49 -8.06 -0.54 -13.88
C HIS A 49 -8.01 -2.05 -13.66
N GLU A 50 -8.53 -2.79 -14.63
CA GLU A 50 -8.58 -4.24 -14.66
C GLU A 50 -8.34 -4.74 -16.08
N THR A 51 -7.34 -5.60 -16.23
CA THR A 51 -7.07 -6.35 -17.47
C THR A 51 -6.86 -7.82 -17.12
N PRO A 52 -6.76 -8.74 -18.07
CA PRO A 52 -6.42 -10.13 -17.78
C PRO A 52 -5.11 -10.29 -16.99
N SER A 53 -4.09 -9.48 -17.29
CA SER A 53 -2.75 -9.58 -16.70
C SER A 53 -2.49 -8.62 -15.57
N TYR A 54 -3.12 -7.44 -15.55
CA TYR A 54 -2.82 -6.36 -14.63
C TYR A 54 -4.07 -5.82 -13.94
N THR A 55 -3.89 -5.28 -12.75
CA THR A 55 -4.92 -4.66 -11.93
C THR A 55 -4.35 -3.45 -11.19
N SER A 56 -5.22 -2.64 -10.59
CA SER A 56 -4.94 -1.41 -9.85
C SER A 56 -4.47 -0.23 -10.70
N ALA A 57 -4.60 0.96 -10.15
CA ALA A 57 -4.09 2.20 -10.77
C ALA A 57 -2.56 2.23 -10.93
N PHE A 58 -1.85 1.25 -10.38
CA PHE A 58 -0.39 1.14 -10.41
C PHE A 58 0.13 0.08 -11.38
N GLY A 59 -0.74 -0.56 -12.18
CA GLY A 59 -0.36 -1.57 -13.15
C GLY A 59 0.31 -2.80 -12.54
N ILE A 60 -0.19 -3.30 -11.42
CA ILE A 60 0.37 -4.46 -10.73
C ILE A 60 -0.09 -5.75 -11.41
N ALA A 61 0.83 -6.70 -11.64
CA ALA A 61 0.48 -8.02 -12.13
C ALA A 61 -0.56 -8.69 -11.20
N ARG A 62 -1.59 -9.31 -11.78
CA ARG A 62 -2.74 -9.80 -11.02
C ARG A 62 -2.35 -10.79 -9.93
N GLY A 63 -1.48 -11.77 -10.21
CA GLY A 63 -1.01 -12.73 -9.22
C GLY A 63 -0.25 -12.09 -8.06
N VAL A 64 0.53 -11.05 -8.34
CA VAL A 64 1.21 -10.27 -7.31
C VAL A 64 0.20 -9.51 -6.46
N TRP A 65 -0.78 -8.85 -7.10
CA TRP A 65 -1.84 -8.15 -6.39
C TRP A 65 -2.60 -9.07 -5.43
N GLU A 66 -3.06 -10.22 -5.89
CA GLU A 66 -3.83 -11.19 -5.09
C GLU A 66 -3.05 -11.64 -3.86
N ARG A 67 -1.77 -11.95 -4.03
CA ARG A 67 -0.88 -12.39 -2.95
C ARG A 67 -0.71 -11.34 -1.85
N TYR A 68 -0.59 -10.06 -2.21
CA TYR A 68 -0.26 -9.00 -1.25
C TYR A 68 -1.46 -8.18 -0.77
N SER A 69 -2.59 -8.23 -1.46
CA SER A 69 -3.80 -7.49 -1.09
C SER A 69 -4.87 -8.34 -0.41
N HIS A 70 -4.75 -9.68 -0.49
CA HIS A 70 -5.79 -10.63 -0.12
C HIS A 70 -7.13 -10.34 -0.84
N SER A 71 -7.08 -9.88 -2.08
CA SER A 71 -8.23 -9.54 -2.91
C SER A 71 -7.94 -9.81 -4.37
N THR A 72 -8.89 -10.41 -5.08
CA THR A 72 -8.74 -10.73 -6.51
C THR A 72 -8.83 -9.50 -7.43
N ARG A 73 -9.39 -8.38 -6.94
CA ARG A 73 -9.60 -7.17 -7.74
C ARG A 73 -9.24 -5.90 -6.99
N ALA A 74 -8.35 -5.12 -7.59
CA ALA A 74 -7.99 -3.82 -7.05
C ALA A 74 -9.13 -2.80 -7.15
N SER A 75 -10.00 -2.91 -8.16
CA SER A 75 -11.17 -2.04 -8.34
C SER A 75 -12.14 -2.03 -7.16
N ARG A 76 -12.10 -3.06 -6.30
CA ARG A 76 -12.87 -3.12 -5.05
C ARG A 76 -12.20 -2.42 -3.87
N ARG A 77 -11.02 -1.83 -4.07
CA ARG A 77 -10.23 -1.15 -3.05
C ARG A 77 -10.21 0.35 -3.31
N THR A 78 -10.28 1.12 -2.23
CA THR A 78 -10.11 2.57 -2.33
C THR A 78 -8.70 2.91 -2.83
N PRO A 79 -8.48 4.12 -3.39
CA PRO A 79 -7.14 4.59 -3.78
C PRO A 79 -6.10 4.41 -2.69
N ARG A 80 -6.45 4.73 -1.46
CA ARG A 80 -5.60 4.57 -0.29
C ARG A 80 -5.24 3.11 0.00
N GLN A 81 -6.21 2.20 -0.07
CA GLN A 81 -5.97 0.78 0.12
C GLN A 81 -5.07 0.21 -0.98
N GLN A 82 -5.23 0.67 -2.22
CA GLN A 82 -4.34 0.30 -3.31
C GLN A 82 -2.91 0.79 -3.05
N ALA A 83 -2.74 2.04 -2.60
CA ALA A 83 -1.44 2.61 -2.27
C ALA A 83 -0.73 1.84 -1.13
N ILE A 84 -1.46 1.38 -0.11
CA ILE A 84 -0.90 0.57 0.99
C ILE A 84 -0.31 -0.76 0.45
N VAL A 85 -0.99 -1.42 -0.46
CA VAL A 85 -0.49 -2.66 -1.08
C VAL A 85 0.77 -2.40 -1.89
N VAL A 86 0.77 -1.33 -2.68
CA VAL A 86 1.91 -0.91 -3.50
C VAL A 86 3.12 -0.52 -2.63
N ASP A 87 2.90 0.19 -1.54
CA ASP A 87 3.95 0.52 -0.57
C ASP A 87 4.59 -0.74 0.01
N ARG A 88 3.77 -1.71 0.42
CA ARG A 88 4.25 -3.01 0.90
C ARG A 88 5.13 -3.69 -0.14
N ILE A 89 4.65 -3.86 -1.37
CA ILE A 89 5.40 -4.47 -2.47
C ILE A 89 6.73 -3.75 -2.69
N ALA A 90 6.73 -2.42 -2.71
CA ALA A 90 7.93 -1.62 -2.93
C ALA A 90 9.01 -1.84 -1.88
N PHE A 91 8.63 -1.96 -0.61
CA PHE A 91 9.57 -1.95 0.51
C PHE A 91 9.86 -3.33 1.13
N THR A 92 9.06 -4.36 0.81
CA THR A 92 9.33 -5.74 1.25
C THR A 92 9.80 -6.67 0.13
N GLY A 93 9.68 -6.26 -1.14
CA GLY A 93 9.83 -7.13 -2.29
C GLY A 93 8.57 -7.95 -2.56
N PHE A 94 8.60 -8.76 -3.60
CA PHE A 94 7.43 -9.55 -3.98
C PHE A 94 7.83 -10.84 -4.72
N HIS A 95 6.92 -11.79 -4.72
CA HIS A 95 6.97 -12.98 -5.56
C HIS A 95 6.01 -12.84 -6.74
N ASP A 96 6.49 -13.21 -7.93
CA ASP A 96 5.68 -13.42 -9.13
C ASP A 96 5.88 -14.87 -9.57
N GLY A 97 4.87 -15.70 -9.39
CA GLY A 97 5.03 -17.15 -9.41
C GLY A 97 6.05 -17.60 -8.35
N ASP A 98 7.05 -18.34 -8.76
CA ASP A 98 8.14 -18.84 -7.92
C ASP A 98 9.35 -17.88 -7.85
N THR A 99 9.34 -16.82 -8.66
CA THR A 99 10.44 -15.86 -8.73
C THR A 99 10.31 -14.80 -7.65
N TYR A 100 11.34 -14.67 -6.80
CA TYR A 100 11.38 -13.58 -5.82
C TYR A 100 12.08 -12.35 -6.41
N TYR A 101 11.42 -11.22 -6.33
CA TYR A 101 11.95 -9.91 -6.67
C TYR A 101 12.27 -9.14 -5.38
N PRO A 102 13.54 -8.82 -5.12
CA PRO A 102 13.94 -8.10 -3.90
C PRO A 102 13.37 -6.68 -3.89
N PRO A 103 13.23 -6.07 -2.70
CA PRO A 103 12.70 -4.72 -2.59
C PRO A 103 13.64 -3.70 -3.24
N VAL A 104 13.12 -2.95 -4.19
CA VAL A 104 13.81 -1.84 -4.87
C VAL A 104 13.23 -0.48 -4.51
N GLY A 105 12.26 -0.48 -3.61
CA GLY A 105 11.50 0.71 -3.26
C GLY A 105 10.72 1.26 -4.45
N PRO A 106 10.46 2.57 -4.44
CA PRO A 106 9.70 3.21 -5.51
C PRO A 106 10.42 3.20 -6.88
N TRP A 107 11.71 2.88 -6.91
CA TRP A 107 12.50 2.76 -8.15
C TRP A 107 12.15 1.52 -8.99
N GLY A 108 11.27 0.66 -8.52
CA GLY A 108 10.74 -0.47 -9.27
C GLY A 108 9.86 -0.06 -10.45
N TRP A 109 9.22 1.11 -10.38
CA TRP A 109 8.36 1.61 -11.45
C TRP A 109 9.14 2.38 -12.51
N GLY A 110 8.85 2.09 -13.79
CA GLY A 110 9.45 2.78 -14.93
C GLY A 110 9.18 4.28 -14.92
N ALA A 111 7.99 4.68 -14.54
CA ALA A 111 7.60 6.08 -14.39
C ALA A 111 8.52 6.88 -13.44
N VAL A 112 9.09 6.22 -12.44
CA VAL A 112 10.05 6.82 -11.50
C VAL A 112 11.47 6.72 -12.03
N LYS A 113 11.87 5.52 -12.46
CA LYS A 113 13.26 5.17 -12.75
C LYS A 113 13.80 5.83 -14.01
N THR A 114 13.04 5.77 -15.10
CA THR A 114 13.50 6.17 -16.42
C THR A 114 12.87 7.44 -16.93
N GLN A 115 11.61 7.68 -16.59
CA GLN A 115 10.82 8.78 -17.13
C GLN A 115 10.76 9.98 -16.19
N ASN A 116 11.00 9.79 -14.89
CA ASN A 116 10.78 10.79 -13.85
C ASN A 116 9.42 11.52 -14.03
N CYS A 117 8.39 10.75 -14.41
CA CYS A 117 7.06 11.26 -14.68
C CYS A 117 6.56 12.10 -13.50
N MET A 118 6.01 13.28 -13.77
CA MET A 118 5.50 14.21 -12.77
C MET A 118 6.49 14.54 -11.64
N ASN A 119 7.79 14.48 -11.91
CA ASN A 119 8.87 14.73 -10.92
C ASN A 119 8.81 13.78 -9.70
N LEU A 120 8.42 12.52 -9.89
CA LEU A 120 8.29 11.55 -8.81
C LEU A 120 9.55 11.38 -7.97
N GLN A 121 10.73 11.48 -8.60
CA GLN A 121 12.03 11.40 -7.89
C GLN A 121 12.17 12.46 -6.80
N LYS A 122 11.62 13.66 -7.01
CA LYS A 122 11.61 14.75 -6.03
C LYS A 122 10.98 14.31 -4.69
N TYR A 123 9.89 13.53 -4.74
CA TYR A 123 9.19 13.08 -3.53
C TYR A 123 9.97 12.00 -2.79
N ILE A 124 10.63 11.09 -3.51
CA ILE A 124 11.54 10.09 -2.91
C ILE A 124 12.69 10.81 -2.21
N CYS A 125 13.32 11.76 -2.90
CA CYS A 125 14.50 12.47 -2.40
C CYS A 125 14.18 13.37 -1.20
N LYS A 126 12.96 13.87 -1.09
CA LYS A 126 12.48 14.67 0.05
C LYS A 126 11.99 13.85 1.24
N SER A 127 11.73 12.56 1.07
CA SER A 127 11.23 11.73 2.17
C SER A 127 12.21 11.69 3.34
N ARG A 128 11.70 11.85 4.56
CA ARG A 128 12.47 11.71 5.80
C ARG A 128 12.37 10.33 6.43
N LYS A 129 11.59 9.42 5.84
CA LYS A 129 11.39 8.07 6.38
C LYS A 129 12.68 7.26 6.32
N PRO A 130 13.12 6.64 7.42
CA PRO A 130 14.41 5.91 7.48
C PRO A 130 14.56 4.83 6.41
N ILE A 131 13.49 4.07 6.15
CA ILE A 131 13.52 3.00 5.16
C ILE A 131 13.78 3.51 3.73
N VAL A 132 13.42 4.75 3.42
CA VAL A 132 13.65 5.35 2.11
C VAL A 132 15.10 5.81 1.94
N GLN A 133 15.82 6.06 3.02
CA GLN A 133 17.19 6.60 2.99
C GLN A 133 18.13 5.71 2.17
N ARG A 134 17.98 4.38 2.26
CA ARG A 134 18.81 3.42 1.52
C ARG A 134 18.70 3.57 -0.02
N TRP A 135 17.61 4.15 -0.53
CA TRP A 135 17.41 4.38 -1.95
C TRP A 135 17.75 5.79 -2.42
N LYS A 136 18.03 6.70 -1.49
CA LYS A 136 18.38 8.10 -1.83
C LYS A 136 19.70 8.26 -2.56
N ARG A 137 20.58 7.26 -2.57
CA ARG A 137 21.83 7.33 -3.34
C ARG A 137 21.60 7.66 -4.82
N LYS A 138 20.43 7.31 -5.39
CA LYS A 138 20.04 7.67 -6.75
C LYS A 138 19.59 9.12 -6.91
N CYS A 139 19.40 9.85 -5.81
CA CYS A 139 19.04 11.26 -5.84
C CYS A 139 20.24 12.19 -6.06
N SER A 140 21.43 11.73 -5.75
CA SER A 140 22.68 12.53 -5.84
C SER A 140 23.27 12.63 -7.25
N GLY A 141 22.70 11.90 -8.22
CA GLY A 141 23.19 11.82 -9.60
C GLY A 141 22.53 12.81 -10.58
N GLY A 142 21.75 13.77 -10.11
CA GLY A 142 20.91 14.63 -10.94
C GLY A 142 21.39 16.07 -11.11
N THR A 143 22.67 16.36 -10.92
CA THR A 143 23.27 17.66 -11.30
C THR A 143 24.56 17.39 -12.07
N LYS A 144 24.42 17.12 -13.34
CA LYS A 144 25.42 17.40 -14.37
C LYS A 144 24.71 18.04 -15.53
#